data_892af9e2bb2d05d73bff51544eb83431
#
_entry.id   892af9e2bb2d05d73bff51544eb83431
#
_cell.length_a   1.000
_cell.length_b   1.000
_cell.length_c   1.000
_cell.angle_alpha   90.00
_cell.angle_beta   90.00
_cell.angle_gamma   90.00
#
_symmetry.space_group_name_H-M   'P 1'
#
loop_
_entity.id
_entity.type
_entity.pdbx_description
1 polymer ?
#
loop_
_entity_poly.entity_id
_entity_poly.type
_entity_poly.pdbx_seq_one_letter_code
_entity_poly.pdbx_strand_id
1 'polypeptide(L)'
;MNQPIEVATFAGGCFWCTEAIFERLKGVKSVLPGYSGGTVSNPTYEAVCTGTTGHAEAIQVVFDPTLISYERLLYVFFKTHDPTTLNQQGADHGTQYRSAIFYHSEEQKKLAENLVEKLTKEKIYTNRIVTEIVPFEKFFEAEDYHKHFYERNKNNGYCQLVINPKLQKLAHEFIDELK
;
A
#
# COMPACT_ATOMS: atom_id res chain seq x y z
N MET A 1 0.95 -17.15 25.09
CA MET A 1 1.33 -17.63 23.75
C MET A 1 1.46 -16.40 22.85
N ASN A 2 2.59 -16.22 22.18
CA ASN A 2 2.72 -15.12 21.23
C ASN A 2 1.76 -15.37 20.07
N GLN A 3 0.89 -14.38 19.80
CA GLN A 3 0.08 -14.42 18.57
C GLN A 3 1.01 -14.40 17.35
N PRO A 4 0.73 -15.20 16.32
CA PRO A 4 1.51 -15.14 15.10
C PRO A 4 1.39 -13.74 14.47
N ILE A 5 2.51 -13.16 14.08
CA ILE A 5 2.57 -11.84 13.47
C ILE A 5 3.37 -11.96 12.16
N GLU A 6 2.82 -11.40 11.11
CA GLU A 6 3.48 -11.28 9.81
C GLU A 6 3.57 -9.82 9.38
N VAL A 7 4.43 -9.58 8.38
CA VAL A 7 4.67 -8.26 7.81
C VAL A 7 4.42 -8.28 6.31
N ALA A 8 3.72 -7.27 5.82
CA ALA A 8 3.53 -6.99 4.40
C ALA A 8 4.01 -5.57 4.08
N THR A 9 4.57 -5.35 2.89
CA THR A 9 5.02 -4.03 2.45
C THR A 9 4.48 -3.74 1.06
N PHE A 10 3.71 -2.65 0.92
CA PHE A 10 3.01 -2.26 -0.29
C PHE A 10 3.27 -0.79 -0.65
N ALA A 11 3.37 -0.50 -1.94
CA ALA A 11 3.37 0.83 -2.50
C ALA A 11 2.23 0.96 -3.52
N GLY A 12 1.34 1.91 -3.33
CA GLY A 12 0.14 2.08 -4.15
C GLY A 12 -0.30 3.55 -4.24
N GLY A 13 0.64 4.44 -4.57
CA GLY A 13 0.43 5.87 -4.59
C GLY A 13 0.78 6.55 -3.26
N CYS A 14 0.14 7.66 -2.96
CA CYS A 14 0.38 8.39 -1.72
C CYS A 14 0.13 7.51 -0.49
N PHE A 15 1.13 7.42 0.39
CA PHE A 15 1.04 6.57 1.59
C PHE A 15 0.04 7.07 2.65
N TRP A 16 -0.42 8.33 2.59
CA TRP A 16 -1.54 8.77 3.42
C TRP A 16 -2.84 8.02 3.10
N CYS A 17 -3.04 7.70 1.80
CA CYS A 17 -4.20 6.91 1.36
C CYS A 17 -4.10 5.46 1.81
N THR A 18 -2.97 4.83 1.54
CA THR A 18 -2.77 3.40 1.85
C THR A 18 -2.73 3.16 3.35
N GLU A 19 -2.09 4.01 4.13
CA GLU A 19 -2.13 3.96 5.59
C GLU A 19 -3.59 4.01 6.10
N ALA A 20 -4.36 5.02 5.68
CA ALA A 20 -5.74 5.20 6.11
C ALA A 20 -6.63 3.98 5.79
N ILE A 21 -6.39 3.32 4.66
CA ILE A 21 -7.13 2.12 4.25
C ILE A 21 -6.77 0.93 5.14
N PHE A 22 -5.47 0.61 5.24
CA PHE A 22 -5.02 -0.61 5.92
C PHE A 22 -5.16 -0.57 7.44
N GLU A 23 -5.06 0.60 8.06
CA GLU A 23 -5.31 0.77 9.51
C GLU A 23 -6.70 0.34 9.94
N ARG A 24 -7.68 0.40 9.04
CA ARG A 24 -9.09 0.06 9.32
C ARG A 24 -9.40 -1.42 9.28
N LEU A 25 -8.50 -2.24 8.77
CA LEU A 25 -8.75 -3.67 8.60
C LEU A 25 -8.62 -4.43 9.93
N LYS A 26 -9.59 -5.29 10.23
CA LYS A 26 -9.49 -6.25 11.34
C LYS A 26 -8.27 -7.15 11.10
N GLY A 27 -7.54 -7.44 12.16
CA GLY A 27 -6.31 -8.25 12.08
C GLY A 27 -5.05 -7.44 11.80
N VAL A 28 -5.14 -6.23 11.25
CA VAL A 28 -4.00 -5.31 11.13
C VAL A 28 -3.69 -4.70 12.49
N LYS A 29 -2.47 -4.88 12.97
CA LYS A 29 -1.99 -4.41 14.28
C LYS A 29 -1.40 -3.00 14.18
N SER A 30 -0.61 -2.74 13.14
CA SER A 30 -0.04 -1.42 12.87
C SER A 30 0.26 -1.23 11.39
N VAL A 31 0.27 0.01 10.97
CA VAL A 31 0.68 0.45 9.64
C VAL A 31 1.66 1.60 9.81
N LEU A 32 2.81 1.51 9.16
CA LEU A 32 3.81 2.56 9.15
C LEU A 32 4.01 3.09 7.73
N PRO A 33 3.87 4.39 7.48
CA PRO A 33 4.27 4.98 6.21
C PRO A 33 5.79 5.11 6.14
N GLY A 34 6.34 4.94 4.94
CA GLY A 34 7.77 5.03 4.73
C GLY A 34 8.17 4.93 3.27
N TYR A 35 9.43 4.58 3.05
CA TYR A 35 10.06 4.56 1.73
C TYR A 35 10.76 3.22 1.51
N SER A 36 10.57 2.63 0.33
CA SER A 36 11.17 1.34 -0.02
C SER A 36 11.45 1.23 -1.51
N GLY A 37 12.38 0.36 -1.88
CA GLY A 37 12.70 0.02 -3.26
C GLY A 37 13.72 0.91 -3.94
N GLY A 38 14.25 1.93 -3.27
CA GLY A 38 15.29 2.81 -3.78
C GLY A 38 16.68 2.50 -3.24
N THR A 39 17.64 3.35 -3.61
CA THR A 39 19.06 3.16 -3.29
C THR A 39 19.60 4.13 -2.24
N VAL A 40 18.90 5.24 -1.99
CA VAL A 40 19.34 6.26 -1.03
C VAL A 40 19.03 5.81 0.39
N SER A 41 20.03 5.80 1.26
CA SER A 41 19.86 5.47 2.67
C SER A 41 19.27 6.66 3.44
N ASN A 42 18.34 6.38 4.35
CA ASN A 42 17.65 7.38 5.18
C ASN A 42 17.14 8.59 4.35
N PRO A 43 16.33 8.35 3.31
CA PRO A 43 15.83 9.43 2.47
C PRO A 43 14.92 10.36 3.27
N THR A 44 14.90 11.63 2.90
CA THR A 44 13.88 12.56 3.37
C THR A 44 12.68 12.56 2.42
N TYR A 45 11.53 13.02 2.89
CA TYR A 45 10.33 13.19 2.06
C TYR A 45 10.62 14.07 0.83
N GLU A 46 11.31 15.19 1.04
CA GLU A 46 11.68 16.10 -0.04
C GLU A 46 12.57 15.41 -1.08
N ALA A 47 13.53 14.61 -0.64
CA ALA A 47 14.39 13.86 -1.56
C ALA A 47 13.59 12.83 -2.36
N VAL A 48 12.67 12.10 -1.73
CA VAL A 48 11.80 11.14 -2.43
C VAL A 48 10.90 11.85 -3.45
N CYS A 49 10.38 13.01 -3.12
CA CYS A 49 9.55 13.83 -4.03
C CYS A 49 10.29 14.30 -5.29
N THR A 50 11.61 14.35 -5.27
CA THR A 50 12.40 14.65 -6.50
C THR A 50 12.31 13.54 -7.53
N GLY A 51 11.95 12.33 -7.16
CA GLY A 51 11.95 11.14 -8.02
C GLY A 51 13.34 10.56 -8.29
N THR A 52 14.40 11.06 -7.61
CA THR A 52 15.79 10.65 -7.85
C THR A 52 16.32 9.61 -6.87
N THR A 53 15.61 9.34 -5.77
CA THR A 53 16.05 8.36 -4.77
C THR A 53 15.79 6.90 -5.18
N GLY A 54 14.93 6.67 -6.16
CA GLY A 54 14.43 5.35 -6.54
C GLY A 54 13.39 4.76 -5.57
N HIS A 55 13.14 5.41 -4.42
CA HIS A 55 12.13 4.93 -3.48
C HIS A 55 10.70 5.19 -3.94
N ALA A 56 9.81 4.25 -3.61
CA ALA A 56 8.38 4.48 -3.61
C ALA A 56 7.89 4.86 -2.21
N GLU A 57 6.86 5.70 -2.15
CA GLU A 57 6.06 5.83 -0.94
C GLU A 57 5.39 4.49 -0.67
N ALA A 58 5.61 3.93 0.51
CA ALA A 58 5.16 2.60 0.88
C ALA A 58 4.58 2.58 2.29
N ILE A 59 3.83 1.53 2.56
CA ILE A 59 3.40 1.19 3.92
C ILE A 59 3.98 -0.17 4.31
N GLN A 60 4.35 -0.29 5.57
CA GLN A 60 4.65 -1.57 6.20
C GLN A 60 3.52 -1.94 7.15
N VAL A 61 2.88 -3.07 6.89
CA VAL A 61 1.69 -3.56 7.60
C VAL A 61 2.09 -4.73 8.48
N VAL A 62 1.88 -4.60 9.78
CA VAL A 62 2.00 -5.71 10.74
C VAL A 62 0.61 -6.27 10.98
N PHE A 63 0.41 -7.56 10.76
CA PHE A 63 -0.91 -8.19 10.83
C PHE A 63 -0.88 -9.57 11.49
N ASP A 64 -2.03 -9.99 11.97
CA ASP A 64 -2.29 -11.30 12.53
C ASP A 64 -2.88 -12.21 11.43
N PRO A 65 -2.12 -13.19 10.92
CA PRO A 65 -2.58 -14.04 9.82
C PRO A 65 -3.73 -14.96 10.20
N THR A 66 -4.06 -15.09 11.48
CA THR A 66 -5.24 -15.84 11.92
C THR A 66 -6.54 -15.04 11.79
N LEU A 67 -6.44 -13.72 11.68
CA LEU A 67 -7.59 -12.80 11.56
C LEU A 67 -7.75 -12.26 10.13
N ILE A 68 -6.64 -12.02 9.43
CA ILE A 68 -6.63 -11.59 8.04
C ILE A 68 -5.45 -12.24 7.31
N SER A 69 -5.71 -12.88 6.18
CA SER A 69 -4.64 -13.51 5.39
C SER A 69 -3.87 -12.49 4.53
N TYR A 70 -2.64 -12.84 4.16
CA TYR A 70 -1.86 -12.04 3.20
C TYR A 70 -2.59 -11.89 1.86
N GLU A 71 -3.23 -12.95 1.37
CA GLU A 71 -4.06 -12.87 0.15
C GLU A 71 -5.17 -11.84 0.26
N ARG A 72 -5.78 -11.74 1.45
CA ARG A 72 -6.83 -10.76 1.67
C ARG A 72 -6.29 -9.33 1.67
N LEU A 73 -5.12 -9.11 2.29
CA LEU A 73 -4.42 -7.82 2.21
C LEU A 73 -4.08 -7.45 0.76
N LEU A 74 -3.58 -8.40 -0.04
CA LEU A 74 -3.33 -8.21 -1.47
C LEU A 74 -4.60 -7.80 -2.22
N TYR A 75 -5.71 -8.48 -1.95
CA TYR A 75 -6.98 -8.18 -2.61
C TYR A 75 -7.46 -6.76 -2.28
N VAL A 76 -7.39 -6.35 -1.01
CA VAL A 76 -7.70 -4.97 -0.61
C VAL A 76 -6.76 -3.98 -1.32
N PHE A 77 -5.47 -4.28 -1.39
CA PHE A 77 -4.49 -3.46 -2.08
C PHE A 77 -4.87 -3.21 -3.55
N PHE A 78 -5.15 -4.28 -4.31
CA PHE A 78 -5.56 -4.15 -5.71
C PHE A 78 -6.91 -3.44 -5.89
N LYS A 79 -7.84 -3.61 -4.96
CA LYS A 79 -9.17 -2.98 -5.05
C LYS A 79 -9.20 -1.50 -4.68
N THR A 80 -8.22 -1.02 -3.95
CA THR A 80 -8.20 0.35 -3.40
C THR A 80 -7.24 1.31 -4.10
N HIS A 81 -6.53 0.85 -5.13
CA HIS A 81 -5.72 1.71 -6.00
C HIS A 81 -5.84 1.24 -7.46
N ASP A 82 -5.35 2.04 -8.40
CA ASP A 82 -5.25 1.65 -9.80
C ASP A 82 -3.87 1.01 -10.06
N PRO A 83 -3.80 -0.32 -10.27
CA PRO A 83 -2.53 -1.01 -10.50
C PRO A 83 -2.09 -0.97 -11.97
N THR A 84 -2.75 -0.18 -12.84
CA THR A 84 -2.52 -0.17 -14.28
C THR A 84 -1.82 1.07 -14.79
N THR A 85 -1.56 2.06 -13.92
CA THR A 85 -0.92 3.33 -14.28
C THR A 85 0.55 3.32 -13.85
N LEU A 86 1.45 3.35 -14.84
CA LEU A 86 2.88 3.33 -14.59
C LEU A 86 3.36 4.62 -13.94
N ASN A 87 4.06 4.51 -12.80
CA ASN A 87 4.62 5.64 -12.06
C ASN A 87 3.61 6.77 -11.79
N GLN A 88 2.37 6.38 -11.52
CA GLN A 88 1.27 7.32 -11.32
C GLN A 88 0.17 6.68 -10.49
N GLN A 89 -0.48 7.47 -9.66
CA GLN A 89 -1.73 7.08 -9.01
C GLN A 89 -2.68 8.29 -8.98
N GLY A 90 -3.75 8.22 -9.79
CA GLY A 90 -4.66 9.36 -9.94
C GLY A 90 -3.93 10.59 -10.44
N ALA A 91 -4.03 11.70 -9.70
CA ALA A 91 -3.36 12.95 -10.00
C ALA A 91 -1.90 13.02 -9.52
N ASP A 92 -1.43 12.02 -8.77
CA ASP A 92 -0.05 11.95 -8.25
C ASP A 92 0.85 11.28 -9.29
N HIS A 93 1.83 12.02 -9.80
CA HIS A 93 2.77 11.57 -10.84
C HIS A 93 4.19 11.47 -10.30
N GLY A 94 4.90 10.41 -10.68
CA GLY A 94 6.29 10.18 -10.35
C GLY A 94 6.55 8.73 -9.92
N THR A 95 7.81 8.31 -9.99
CA THR A 95 8.26 6.96 -9.61
C THR A 95 7.96 6.63 -8.15
N GLN A 96 7.90 7.65 -7.28
CA GLN A 96 7.54 7.51 -5.87
C GLN A 96 6.10 7.07 -5.66
N TYR A 97 5.22 7.22 -6.63
CA TYR A 97 3.80 6.81 -6.58
C TYR A 97 3.51 5.51 -7.34
N ARG A 98 4.56 4.79 -7.76
CA ARG A 98 4.39 3.52 -8.48
C ARG A 98 3.73 2.45 -7.63
N SER A 99 3.06 1.52 -8.30
CA SER A 99 2.48 0.33 -7.69
C SER A 99 3.54 -0.75 -7.51
N ALA A 100 3.75 -1.21 -6.28
CA ALA A 100 4.70 -2.27 -6.00
C ALA A 100 4.32 -3.11 -4.77
N ILE A 101 4.69 -4.37 -4.81
CA ILE A 101 4.63 -5.32 -3.69
C ILE A 101 6.06 -5.74 -3.39
N PHE A 102 6.50 -5.48 -2.17
CA PHE A 102 7.81 -5.89 -1.65
C PHE A 102 7.63 -7.15 -0.82
N TYR A 103 7.86 -8.32 -1.41
CA TYR A 103 7.61 -9.58 -0.72
C TYR A 103 8.70 -9.95 0.28
N HIS A 104 8.29 -10.44 1.45
CA HIS A 104 9.18 -10.86 2.55
C HIS A 104 9.50 -12.37 2.51
N SER A 105 8.80 -13.13 1.67
CA SER A 105 8.99 -14.58 1.51
C SER A 105 8.60 -15.04 0.11
N GLU A 106 9.07 -16.22 -0.29
CA GLU A 106 8.67 -16.84 -1.56
C GLU A 106 7.16 -17.17 -1.58
N GLU A 107 6.56 -17.44 -0.43
CA GLU A 107 5.11 -17.63 -0.33
C GLU A 107 4.36 -16.35 -0.67
N GLN A 108 4.75 -15.21 -0.09
CA GLN A 108 4.17 -13.90 -0.42
C GLN A 108 4.32 -13.58 -1.91
N LYS A 109 5.49 -13.83 -2.49
CA LYS A 109 5.73 -13.66 -3.93
C LYS A 109 4.73 -14.47 -4.76
N LYS A 110 4.62 -15.76 -4.46
CA LYS A 110 3.73 -16.68 -5.20
C LYS A 110 2.26 -16.26 -5.08
N LEU A 111 1.82 -15.86 -3.90
CA LEU A 111 0.46 -15.38 -3.69
C LEU A 111 0.17 -14.10 -4.48
N ALA A 112 1.13 -13.17 -4.53
CA ALA A 112 1.00 -11.94 -5.30
C ALA A 112 0.94 -12.22 -6.81
N GLU A 113 1.83 -13.06 -7.33
CA GLU A 113 1.86 -13.46 -8.74
C GLU A 113 0.57 -14.17 -9.15
N ASN A 114 0.08 -15.10 -8.33
CA ASN A 114 -1.17 -15.82 -8.57
C ASN A 114 -2.38 -14.88 -8.62
N LEU A 115 -2.44 -13.90 -7.72
CA LEU A 115 -3.54 -12.92 -7.72
C LEU A 115 -3.50 -12.03 -8.97
N VAL A 116 -2.32 -11.55 -9.37
CA VAL A 116 -2.16 -10.75 -10.61
C VAL A 116 -2.61 -11.57 -11.83
N GLU A 117 -2.21 -12.84 -11.91
CA GLU A 117 -2.63 -13.74 -12.99
C GLU A 117 -4.15 -13.91 -13.01
N LYS A 118 -4.76 -14.15 -11.85
CA LYS A 118 -6.21 -14.29 -11.70
C LYS A 118 -6.95 -13.02 -12.15
N LEU A 119 -6.56 -11.85 -11.63
CA LEU A 119 -7.17 -10.57 -11.97
C LEU A 119 -7.05 -10.26 -13.47
N THR A 120 -5.93 -10.66 -14.09
CA THR A 120 -5.68 -10.51 -15.52
C THR A 120 -6.58 -11.43 -16.35
N LYS A 121 -6.69 -12.71 -15.97
CA LYS A 121 -7.56 -13.69 -16.64
C LYS A 121 -9.03 -13.31 -16.55
N GLU A 122 -9.46 -12.82 -15.40
CA GLU A 122 -10.84 -12.38 -15.15
C GLU A 122 -11.14 -11.01 -15.77
N LYS A 123 -10.15 -10.35 -16.38
CA LYS A 123 -10.26 -9.02 -17.00
C LYS A 123 -10.88 -7.97 -16.06
N ILE A 124 -10.46 -8.00 -14.80
CA ILE A 124 -10.94 -7.06 -13.78
C ILE A 124 -10.54 -5.61 -14.12
N TYR A 125 -9.39 -5.45 -14.77
CA TYR A 125 -8.91 -4.16 -15.28
C TYR A 125 -8.85 -4.17 -16.80
N THR A 126 -9.19 -3.04 -17.41
CA THR A 126 -9.14 -2.86 -18.88
C THR A 126 -7.69 -2.85 -19.38
N ASN A 127 -6.80 -2.22 -18.61
CA ASN A 127 -5.38 -2.10 -18.94
C ASN A 127 -4.57 -3.16 -18.19
N ARG A 128 -3.33 -3.38 -18.68
CA ARG A 128 -2.40 -4.30 -18.06
C ARG A 128 -2.02 -3.82 -16.64
N ILE A 129 -1.98 -4.76 -15.69
CA ILE A 129 -1.42 -4.54 -14.35
C ILE A 129 0.09 -4.30 -14.50
N VAL A 130 0.58 -3.19 -13.94
CA VAL A 130 1.99 -2.78 -13.95
C VAL A 130 2.64 -2.84 -12.57
N THR A 131 1.96 -3.42 -11.59
CA THR A 131 2.47 -3.59 -10.23
C THR A 131 3.77 -4.39 -10.25
N GLU A 132 4.83 -3.83 -9.67
CA GLU A 132 6.09 -4.55 -9.46
C GLU A 132 5.93 -5.56 -8.32
N ILE A 133 6.46 -6.77 -8.50
CA ILE A 133 6.57 -7.78 -7.44
C ILE A 133 8.05 -8.06 -7.26
N VAL A 134 8.63 -7.47 -6.22
CA VAL A 134 10.08 -7.45 -5.99
C VAL A 134 10.42 -7.83 -4.55
N PRO A 135 11.63 -8.38 -4.29
CA PRO A 135 12.02 -8.73 -2.94
C PRO A 135 12.11 -7.50 -2.04
N PHE A 136 11.68 -7.66 -0.81
CA PHE A 136 11.90 -6.65 0.23
C PHE A 136 13.39 -6.58 0.60
N GLU A 137 13.95 -5.40 0.57
CA GLU A 137 15.34 -5.16 0.99
C GLU A 137 15.41 -4.30 2.24
N LYS A 138 14.87 -3.08 2.16
CA LYS A 138 14.88 -2.11 3.25
C LYS A 138 13.61 -1.27 3.26
N PHE A 139 13.22 -0.85 4.44
CA PHE A 139 12.16 0.12 4.66
C PHE A 139 12.69 1.24 5.56
N PHE A 140 12.53 2.46 5.12
CA PHE A 140 12.86 3.66 5.87
C PHE A 140 11.57 4.32 6.32
N GLU A 141 11.34 4.35 7.62
CA GLU A 141 10.15 4.96 8.20
C GLU A 141 10.07 6.44 7.84
N ALA A 142 8.88 6.89 7.43
CA ALA A 142 8.67 8.30 7.12
C ALA A 142 8.66 9.17 8.38
N GLU A 143 8.81 10.46 8.18
CA GLU A 143 8.78 11.47 9.23
C GLU A 143 7.47 11.42 10.02
N ASP A 144 7.50 11.74 11.30
CA ASP A 144 6.35 11.59 12.21
C ASP A 144 5.10 12.36 11.77
N TYR A 145 5.25 13.46 11.05
CA TYR A 145 4.12 14.24 10.56
C TYR A 145 3.31 13.51 9.47
N HIS A 146 3.85 12.46 8.85
CA HIS A 146 3.13 11.62 7.89
C HIS A 146 2.26 10.55 8.57
N LYS A 147 2.61 10.13 9.79
CA LYS A 147 1.90 9.06 10.50
C LYS A 147 0.49 9.51 10.89
N HIS A 148 -0.48 8.65 10.63
CA HIS A 148 -1.90 8.92 10.87
C HIS A 148 -2.36 10.25 10.25
N PHE A 149 -1.81 10.57 9.07
CA PHE A 149 -2.05 11.85 8.43
C PHE A 149 -3.54 12.12 8.22
N TYR A 150 -4.28 11.14 7.72
CA TYR A 150 -5.72 11.28 7.50
C TYR A 150 -6.46 11.63 8.80
N GLU A 151 -6.20 10.92 9.88
CA GLU A 151 -6.90 11.14 11.16
C GLU A 151 -6.64 12.54 11.74
N ARG A 152 -5.42 13.06 11.55
CA ARG A 152 -5.02 14.40 12.03
C ARG A 152 -5.41 15.53 11.09
N ASN A 153 -5.75 15.22 9.82
CA ASN A 153 -5.94 16.24 8.77
C ASN A 153 -7.22 16.03 7.96
N LYS A 154 -8.31 15.55 8.56
CA LYS A 154 -9.58 15.24 7.87
C LYS A 154 -10.16 16.41 7.06
N ASN A 155 -9.89 17.64 7.46
CA ASN A 155 -10.35 18.83 6.77
C ASN A 155 -9.42 19.28 5.63
N ASN A 156 -8.28 18.61 5.43
CA ASN A 156 -7.39 18.90 4.31
C ASN A 156 -8.08 18.53 2.98
N GLY A 157 -7.93 19.37 1.97
CA GLY A 157 -8.55 19.17 0.66
C GLY A 157 -8.18 17.83 0.01
N TYR A 158 -6.95 17.39 0.12
CA TYR A 158 -6.51 16.08 -0.37
C TYR A 158 -7.23 14.92 0.35
N CYS A 159 -7.37 15.01 1.68
CA CYS A 159 -8.13 14.02 2.44
C CYS A 159 -9.59 13.96 1.99
N GLN A 160 -10.21 15.09 1.75
CA GLN A 160 -11.62 15.14 1.34
C GLN A 160 -11.83 14.65 -0.10
N LEU A 161 -10.98 15.06 -1.03
CA LEU A 161 -11.16 14.79 -2.47
C LEU A 161 -10.58 13.45 -2.92
N VAL A 162 -9.54 12.95 -2.26
CA VAL A 162 -8.82 11.74 -2.68
C VAL A 162 -9.01 10.59 -1.70
N ILE A 163 -8.82 10.81 -0.39
CA ILE A 163 -8.84 9.72 0.59
C ILE A 163 -10.27 9.32 0.93
N ASN A 164 -11.17 10.27 1.18
CA ASN A 164 -12.57 9.97 1.54
C ASN A 164 -13.28 9.05 0.54
N PRO A 165 -13.20 9.27 -0.78
CA PRO A 165 -13.82 8.36 -1.76
C PRO A 165 -13.27 6.94 -1.67
N LYS A 166 -11.98 6.77 -1.42
CA LYS A 166 -11.35 5.45 -1.25
C LYS A 166 -11.84 4.75 0.02
N LEU A 167 -11.99 5.49 1.12
CA LEU A 167 -12.54 4.95 2.36
C LEU A 167 -14.02 4.59 2.25
N GLN A 168 -14.80 5.37 1.49
CA GLN A 168 -16.19 5.02 1.20
C GLN A 168 -16.29 3.73 0.38
N LYS A 169 -15.43 3.57 -0.63
CA LYS A 169 -15.35 2.33 -1.41
C LYS A 169 -14.96 1.15 -0.52
N LEU A 170 -13.95 1.33 0.33
CA LEU A 170 -13.53 0.30 1.30
C LEU A 170 -14.70 -0.11 2.21
N ALA A 171 -15.41 0.85 2.77
CA ALA A 171 -16.56 0.59 3.64
C ALA A 171 -17.69 -0.14 2.92
N HIS A 172 -17.89 0.14 1.63
CA HIS A 172 -18.92 -0.53 0.84
C HIS A 172 -18.54 -1.97 0.46
N GLU A 173 -17.28 -2.20 0.07
CA GLU A 173 -16.84 -3.50 -0.45
C GLU A 173 -16.34 -4.45 0.65
N PHE A 174 -15.89 -3.94 1.80
CA PHE A 174 -15.17 -4.69 2.84
C PHE A 174 -15.72 -4.46 4.25
N ILE A 175 -17.00 -4.13 4.38
CA ILE A 175 -17.61 -3.74 5.67
C ILE A 175 -17.39 -4.77 6.79
N ASP A 176 -17.44 -6.05 6.47
CA ASP A 176 -17.29 -7.14 7.45
C ASP A 176 -15.84 -7.30 7.94
N GLU A 177 -14.90 -6.68 7.25
CA GLU A 177 -13.47 -6.74 7.53
C GLU A 177 -12.94 -5.49 8.25
N LEU A 178 -13.79 -4.51 8.48
CA LEU A 178 -13.42 -3.27 9.16
C LEU A 178 -13.54 -3.41 10.69
N LYS A 179 -12.63 -2.70 11.39
CA LYS A 179 -12.66 -2.56 12.87
C LYS A 179 -13.91 -1.85 13.33
#